data_60d5614cd04ec52b71cbd96d97672247
#
_entry.id   60d5614cd04ec52b71cbd96d97672247
#
_cell.length_a   1.000
_cell.length_b   1.000
_cell.length_c   1.000
_cell.angle_alpha   90.00
_cell.angle_beta   90.00
_cell.angle_gamma   90.00
#
_symmetry.space_group_name_H-M   'P 1'
#
loop_
_entity.id
_entity.type
_entity.pdbx_description
1 polymer ?
#
loop_
_entity_poly.entity_id
_entity_poly.type
_entity_poly.pdbx_seq_one_letter_code
_entity_poly.pdbx_strand_id
1 'polypeptide(L)'
;GDIVLADGKVSITATAGSILDADALVLGANDTDQDITASALRLVAGTGIADSVNHLETTVATLSARAGSGSIYLLEADALTVDDVGLSVNRVGSDATTGTTNSSDAAQSDLRTTGGNGHIVVRTTAGSLTLNNGTAPGDDTAVSADGSGNVLLQTLGAGTDITVNADLVSGSGNLSVLAARSVVFTGTADLRTSSSAAGSGSIDVVAGTGSITQRATSVFLSLGASA
;
A
#
# COMPACT_ATOMS: atom_id res chain seq x y z
N GLY A 1 3.15 21.65 -0.35
CA GLY A 1 3.55 21.85 -1.77
C GLY A 1 3.76 20.55 -2.48
N ASP A 2 3.31 20.44 -3.71
CA ASP A 2 3.09 19.20 -4.44
C ASP A 2 4.32 18.75 -5.20
N ILE A 3 4.51 17.43 -5.32
CA ILE A 3 5.46 16.80 -6.23
C ILE A 3 4.68 16.40 -7.48
N VAL A 4 4.90 17.10 -8.59
CA VAL A 4 4.19 16.82 -9.84
C VAL A 4 5.16 16.39 -10.93
N LEU A 5 5.07 15.14 -11.35
CA LEU A 5 5.81 14.54 -12.46
C LEU A 5 4.92 13.52 -13.18
N ALA A 6 3.83 13.99 -13.79
CA ALA A 6 2.72 13.19 -14.30
C ALA A 6 3.15 11.99 -15.17
N ASP A 7 4.12 12.17 -16.07
CA ASP A 7 4.61 11.11 -16.97
C ASP A 7 5.88 10.42 -16.46
N GLY A 8 6.36 10.79 -15.27
CA GLY A 8 7.60 10.28 -14.70
C GLY A 8 7.42 9.42 -13.46
N LYS A 9 8.51 8.85 -13.00
CA LYS A 9 8.55 8.07 -11.77
C LYS A 9 9.16 8.89 -10.64
N VAL A 10 8.59 8.79 -9.46
CA VAL A 10 9.08 9.45 -8.25
C VAL A 10 9.54 8.41 -7.24
N SER A 11 10.68 8.64 -6.60
CA SER A 11 11.15 7.87 -5.45
C SER A 11 11.45 8.79 -4.29
N ILE A 12 10.86 8.50 -3.14
CA ILE A 12 11.09 9.24 -1.90
C ILE A 12 11.61 8.27 -0.85
N THR A 13 12.73 8.62 -0.24
CA THR A 13 13.34 7.81 0.81
C THR A 13 13.67 8.66 2.03
N ALA A 14 13.05 8.33 3.15
CA ALA A 14 13.38 8.85 4.47
C ALA A 14 14.07 7.74 5.27
N THR A 15 15.40 7.66 5.21
CA THR A 15 16.18 6.51 5.70
C THR A 15 15.93 6.14 7.16
N ALA A 16 15.75 7.13 8.03
CA ALA A 16 15.54 6.93 9.47
C ALA A 16 14.25 7.56 10.01
N GLY A 17 13.58 8.37 9.21
CA GLY A 17 12.38 9.12 9.60
C GLY A 17 11.12 8.67 8.88
N SER A 18 10.10 9.50 8.97
CA SER A 18 8.81 9.35 8.28
C SER A 18 8.79 10.17 7.00
N ILE A 19 7.92 9.77 6.08
CA ILE A 19 7.39 10.60 5.00
C ILE A 19 6.03 11.08 5.52
N LEU A 20 5.85 12.38 5.66
CA LEU A 20 4.65 12.97 6.26
C LEU A 20 4.03 13.94 5.26
N ASP A 21 2.74 13.89 5.17
CA ASP A 21 1.98 15.03 4.71
C ASP A 21 1.94 16.07 5.84
N ALA A 22 2.26 17.31 5.51
CA ALA A 22 2.34 18.41 6.46
C ALA A 22 1.28 19.49 6.22
N ASP A 23 0.34 19.24 5.33
CA ASP A 23 -0.72 20.17 5.05
C ASP A 23 -1.71 20.27 6.20
N ALA A 24 -2.39 21.39 6.29
CA ALA A 24 -3.29 21.64 7.41
C ALA A 24 -4.59 20.86 7.25
N LEU A 25 -4.86 19.97 8.18
CA LEU A 25 -6.14 19.26 8.27
C LEU A 25 -7.31 20.27 8.27
N VAL A 26 -8.20 20.14 7.33
CA VAL A 26 -9.49 20.82 7.37
C VAL A 26 -10.43 20.04 8.28
N LEU A 27 -10.38 20.37 9.60
CA LEU A 27 -11.36 19.92 10.60
C LEU A 27 -11.72 18.42 10.55
N GLY A 28 -10.73 17.54 10.73
CA GLY A 28 -10.98 16.12 10.98
C GLY A 28 -11.34 15.27 9.75
N ALA A 29 -11.09 15.79 8.58
CA ALA A 29 -11.09 15.03 7.34
C ALA A 29 -9.66 15.07 6.76
N ASN A 30 -9.25 14.01 6.04
CA ASN A 30 -8.11 14.16 5.13
C ASN A 30 -8.37 15.38 4.25
N ASP A 31 -7.36 16.17 3.99
CA ASP A 31 -7.52 17.16 2.96
C ASP A 31 -7.69 16.49 1.58
N THR A 32 -7.89 17.26 0.54
CA THR A 32 -8.13 16.73 -0.81
C THR A 32 -7.07 17.21 -1.79
N ASP A 33 -6.05 17.91 -1.29
CA ASP A 33 -4.95 18.39 -2.10
C ASP A 33 -4.03 17.20 -2.42
N GLN A 34 -3.53 17.14 -3.64
CA GLN A 34 -2.72 16.02 -4.09
C GLN A 34 -1.25 16.31 -3.79
N ASP A 35 -0.63 15.55 -2.90
CA ASP A 35 0.80 15.70 -2.59
C ASP A 35 1.70 15.22 -3.72
N ILE A 36 1.33 14.09 -4.34
CA ILE A 36 2.18 13.46 -5.34
C ILE A 36 1.38 13.03 -6.57
N THR A 37 1.74 13.58 -7.71
CA THR A 37 1.25 13.14 -9.02
C THR A 37 2.40 12.57 -9.83
N ALA A 38 2.34 11.28 -10.20
CA ALA A 38 3.38 10.60 -10.97
C ALA A 38 2.82 9.38 -11.74
N SER A 39 3.55 8.87 -12.73
CA SER A 39 3.19 7.59 -13.36
C SER A 39 3.48 6.39 -12.45
N ALA A 40 4.52 6.49 -11.62
CA ALA A 40 4.82 5.47 -10.60
C ALA A 40 5.51 6.10 -9.38
N LEU A 41 5.24 5.55 -8.20
CA LEU A 41 5.74 6.05 -6.92
C LEU A 41 6.37 4.93 -6.11
N ARG A 42 7.63 5.16 -5.69
CA ARG A 42 8.35 4.31 -4.75
C ARG A 42 8.56 5.07 -3.44
N LEU A 43 8.06 4.53 -2.33
CA LEU A 43 8.20 5.12 -1.01
C LEU A 43 8.99 4.19 -0.08
N VAL A 44 9.97 4.75 0.63
CA VAL A 44 10.70 4.05 1.69
C VAL A 44 10.82 4.96 2.90
N ALA A 45 10.32 4.54 4.03
CA ALA A 45 10.45 5.26 5.29
C ALA A 45 11.07 4.37 6.37
N GLY A 46 11.99 4.90 7.15
CA GLY A 46 12.55 4.21 8.32
C GLY A 46 11.55 4.05 9.45
N THR A 47 10.57 4.95 9.52
CA THR A 47 9.44 4.86 10.45
C THR A 47 8.14 4.67 9.67
N GLY A 48 7.31 5.67 9.45
CA GLY A 48 6.00 5.56 8.83
C GLY A 48 5.83 6.42 7.58
N ILE A 49 4.77 6.17 6.84
CA ILE A 49 4.32 6.96 5.69
C ILE A 49 2.96 7.51 6.06
N ALA A 50 2.87 8.83 6.17
CA ALA A 50 1.71 9.59 6.65
C ALA A 50 1.23 9.13 8.05
N ASP A 51 0.05 9.51 8.45
CA ASP A 51 -0.57 9.10 9.71
C ASP A 51 -2.08 8.83 9.55
N SER A 52 -2.73 8.41 10.63
CA SER A 52 -4.12 7.96 10.58
C SER A 52 -5.15 9.10 10.43
N VAL A 53 -4.73 10.34 10.57
CA VAL A 53 -5.59 11.52 10.45
C VAL A 53 -5.26 12.35 9.24
N ASN A 54 -4.07 12.19 8.68
CA ASN A 54 -3.63 12.83 7.44
C ASN A 54 -2.91 11.78 6.57
N HIS A 55 -3.60 11.23 5.60
CA HIS A 55 -3.04 10.28 4.65
C HIS A 55 -2.21 11.03 3.61
N LEU A 56 -1.24 10.38 3.01
CA LEU A 56 -0.53 10.93 1.85
C LEU A 56 -1.45 10.79 0.62
N GLU A 57 -1.83 11.92 0.04
CA GLU A 57 -2.72 12.02 -1.12
C GLU A 57 -1.94 11.84 -2.42
N THR A 58 -2.35 10.86 -3.22
CA THR A 58 -1.60 10.49 -4.43
C THR A 58 -2.50 10.41 -5.66
N THR A 59 -1.91 10.67 -6.82
CA THR A 59 -2.47 10.36 -8.13
C THR A 59 -1.40 9.63 -8.92
N VAL A 60 -1.33 8.29 -8.77
CA VAL A 60 -0.28 7.46 -9.34
C VAL A 60 -0.83 6.15 -9.91
N ALA A 61 -0.33 5.74 -11.08
CA ALA A 61 -0.80 4.48 -11.68
C ALA A 61 -0.20 3.23 -10.99
N THR A 62 1.04 3.30 -10.53
CA THR A 62 1.74 2.18 -9.87
C THR A 62 2.46 2.65 -8.62
N LEU A 63 2.35 1.85 -7.55
CA LEU A 63 2.95 2.19 -6.27
C LEU A 63 3.59 0.98 -5.59
N SER A 64 4.72 1.24 -4.93
CA SER A 64 5.28 0.36 -3.90
C SER A 64 5.68 1.18 -2.68
N ALA A 65 5.44 0.67 -1.47
CA ALA A 65 5.71 1.39 -0.24
C ALA A 65 6.24 0.47 0.87
N ARG A 66 7.30 0.91 1.54
CA ARG A 66 7.86 0.24 2.73
C ARG A 66 7.99 1.19 3.89
N ALA A 67 7.48 0.79 5.04
CA ALA A 67 7.69 1.46 6.32
C ALA A 67 8.41 0.54 7.30
N GLY A 68 9.31 1.11 8.09
CA GLY A 68 10.09 0.40 9.09
C GLY A 68 9.26 0.10 10.35
N SER A 69 9.27 0.99 11.31
CA SER A 69 8.60 0.78 12.61
C SER A 69 7.20 1.40 12.71
N GLY A 70 6.73 2.09 11.66
CA GLY A 70 5.43 2.76 11.63
C GLY A 70 4.49 2.18 10.59
N SER A 71 3.40 2.87 10.38
CA SER A 71 2.31 2.49 9.47
C SER A 71 2.44 3.13 8.10
N ILE A 72 1.59 2.70 7.17
CA ILE A 72 1.41 3.27 5.83
C ILE A 72 -0.05 3.71 5.71
N TYR A 73 -0.28 4.99 5.40
CA TYR A 73 -1.60 5.56 5.16
C TYR A 73 -1.62 6.32 3.85
N LEU A 74 -2.41 5.84 2.89
CA LEU A 74 -2.47 6.37 1.53
C LEU A 74 -3.91 6.62 1.10
N LEU A 75 -4.13 7.75 0.44
CA LEU A 75 -5.38 8.08 -0.23
C LEU A 75 -5.10 8.38 -1.70
N GLU A 76 -5.50 7.47 -2.57
CA GLU A 76 -5.30 7.59 -4.01
C GLU A 76 -6.53 8.20 -4.69
N ALA A 77 -6.31 9.13 -5.60
CA ALA A 77 -7.41 9.82 -6.27
C ALA A 77 -8.14 8.97 -7.29
N ASP A 78 -7.41 8.12 -8.02
CA ASP A 78 -7.96 7.32 -9.12
C ASP A 78 -7.62 5.82 -9.00
N ALA A 79 -7.30 5.15 -10.09
CA ALA A 79 -7.01 3.72 -10.09
C ALA A 79 -5.55 3.45 -9.72
N LEU A 80 -5.33 2.53 -8.78
CA LEU A 80 -4.02 2.17 -8.27
C LEU A 80 -3.67 0.71 -8.55
N THR A 81 -2.44 0.50 -9.00
CA THR A 81 -1.82 -0.83 -9.03
C THR A 81 -0.64 -0.88 -8.05
N VAL A 82 -0.68 -1.79 -7.10
CA VAL A 82 0.48 -2.15 -6.27
C VAL A 82 1.30 -3.16 -7.05
N ASP A 83 2.54 -2.81 -7.36
CA ASP A 83 3.44 -3.62 -8.21
C ASP A 83 4.89 -3.10 -8.10
N ASP A 84 5.79 -3.63 -8.93
CA ASP A 84 7.18 -3.21 -8.99
C ASP A 84 7.35 -1.74 -9.38
N VAL A 85 8.06 -0.99 -8.57
CA VAL A 85 8.56 0.33 -8.89
C VAL A 85 10.07 0.40 -8.67
N GLY A 86 10.79 0.57 -9.76
CA GLY A 86 12.22 0.85 -9.78
C GLY A 86 12.52 1.98 -10.73
N LEU A 87 13.50 2.81 -10.39
CA LEU A 87 13.92 3.91 -11.24
C LEU A 87 15.39 4.21 -11.08
N SER A 88 15.98 4.77 -12.15
CA SER A 88 17.31 5.35 -12.12
C SER A 88 17.18 6.87 -12.15
N VAL A 89 17.84 7.53 -11.22
CA VAL A 89 17.89 8.99 -11.15
C VAL A 89 19.33 9.47 -11.27
N ASN A 90 19.53 10.56 -11.98
CA ASN A 90 20.80 11.27 -12.00
C ASN A 90 20.86 12.19 -10.78
N ARG A 91 21.60 11.79 -9.75
CA ARG A 91 21.76 12.63 -8.57
C ARG A 91 22.68 13.80 -8.90
N VAL A 92 22.22 15.00 -8.62
CA VAL A 92 22.99 16.22 -8.82
C VAL A 92 23.98 16.39 -7.65
N GLY A 93 25.26 16.60 -7.98
CA GLY A 93 26.30 16.90 -7.01
C GLY A 93 26.24 18.36 -6.53
N SER A 94 27.05 18.70 -5.50
CA SER A 94 27.14 20.05 -4.98
C SER A 94 27.71 21.07 -5.95
N ASP A 95 28.36 20.61 -7.01
CA ASP A 95 28.89 21.41 -8.13
C ASP A 95 27.90 21.51 -9.30
N ALA A 96 26.64 21.09 -9.09
CA ALA A 96 25.57 21.05 -10.08
C ALA A 96 25.84 20.09 -11.26
N THR A 97 26.88 19.28 -11.21
CA THR A 97 27.07 18.21 -12.21
C THR A 97 26.28 16.97 -11.82
N THR A 98 25.86 16.20 -12.83
CA THR A 98 25.36 14.86 -12.60
C THR A 98 26.54 13.90 -12.57
N GLY A 99 26.80 13.29 -11.43
CA GLY A 99 27.85 12.30 -11.30
C GLY A 99 27.63 11.10 -12.22
N THR A 100 28.73 10.43 -12.61
CA THR A 100 28.67 9.18 -13.37
C THR A 100 28.09 8.01 -12.59
N THR A 101 27.88 8.16 -11.29
CA THR A 101 27.11 7.23 -10.46
C THR A 101 25.63 7.58 -10.54
N ASN A 102 24.95 7.00 -11.50
CA ASN A 102 23.50 6.95 -11.46
C ASN A 102 23.10 6.27 -10.15
N SER A 103 22.51 6.99 -9.22
CA SER A 103 21.83 6.33 -8.10
C SER A 103 20.58 5.68 -8.68
N SER A 104 20.57 4.36 -8.73
CA SER A 104 19.36 3.62 -9.04
C SER A 104 18.69 3.24 -7.73
N ASP A 105 17.41 3.59 -7.60
CA ASP A 105 16.56 2.99 -6.58
C ASP A 105 16.11 1.64 -7.10
N ALA A 106 16.63 0.58 -6.47
CA ALA A 106 16.34 -0.79 -6.87
C ALA A 106 14.82 -1.03 -6.90
N ALA A 107 14.40 -1.93 -7.77
CA ALA A 107 13.00 -2.35 -7.80
C ALA A 107 12.54 -2.76 -6.41
N GLN A 108 11.38 -2.28 -6.06
CA GLN A 108 10.64 -2.59 -4.84
C GLN A 108 9.22 -2.89 -5.25
N SER A 109 8.66 -3.95 -4.73
CA SER A 109 7.22 -4.23 -4.85
C SER A 109 6.54 -4.14 -3.49
N ASP A 110 5.26 -4.31 -3.49
CA ASP A 110 4.39 -4.50 -2.33
C ASP A 110 4.18 -3.27 -1.44
N LEU A 111 3.19 -3.41 -0.59
CA LEU A 111 2.98 -2.56 0.58
C LEU A 111 3.45 -3.34 1.81
N ARG A 112 4.49 -2.87 2.48
CA ARG A 112 5.08 -3.62 3.56
C ARG A 112 5.45 -2.76 4.77
N THR A 113 5.03 -3.19 5.96
CA THR A 113 5.61 -2.73 7.23
C THR A 113 6.50 -3.82 7.81
N THR A 114 7.61 -3.46 8.47
CA THR A 114 8.63 -4.42 8.89
C THR A 114 8.92 -4.41 10.40
N GLY A 115 8.18 -3.63 11.17
CA GLY A 115 8.30 -3.55 12.61
C GLY A 115 7.21 -2.71 13.25
N GLY A 116 7.19 -2.66 14.57
CA GLY A 116 6.30 -1.79 15.34
C GLY A 116 4.81 -2.10 15.27
N ASN A 117 4.43 -3.25 14.72
CA ASN A 117 3.01 -3.57 14.45
C ASN A 117 2.35 -2.56 13.51
N GLY A 118 3.09 -2.11 12.48
CA GLY A 118 2.64 -1.07 11.56
C GLY A 118 1.40 -1.48 10.77
N HIS A 119 0.41 -0.60 10.71
CA HIS A 119 -0.81 -0.77 9.92
C HIS A 119 -0.57 -0.42 8.46
N ILE A 120 -1.42 -0.93 7.58
CA ILE A 120 -1.45 -0.55 6.16
C ILE A 120 -2.87 -0.16 5.81
N VAL A 121 -3.07 1.09 5.41
CA VAL A 121 -4.34 1.63 4.95
C VAL A 121 -4.16 2.21 3.56
N VAL A 122 -4.90 1.68 2.59
CA VAL A 122 -4.97 2.21 1.23
C VAL A 122 -6.41 2.38 0.84
N ARG A 123 -6.75 3.59 0.42
CA ARG A 123 -8.09 3.93 -0.05
C ARG A 123 -8.00 4.58 -1.41
N THR A 124 -8.89 4.22 -2.34
CA THR A 124 -9.03 4.93 -3.61
C THR A 124 -10.35 5.70 -3.64
N THR A 125 -10.34 6.95 -4.10
CA THR A 125 -11.54 7.79 -4.11
C THR A 125 -12.40 7.57 -5.36
N ALA A 126 -11.80 7.32 -6.54
CA ALA A 126 -12.54 7.18 -7.78
C ALA A 126 -12.17 5.94 -8.62
N GLY A 127 -11.06 5.27 -8.36
CA GLY A 127 -10.57 4.15 -9.17
C GLY A 127 -10.56 2.80 -8.48
N SER A 128 -10.33 1.76 -9.26
CA SER A 128 -10.16 0.39 -8.77
C SER A 128 -8.76 0.17 -8.22
N LEU A 129 -8.62 -0.78 -7.30
CA LEU A 129 -7.36 -1.18 -6.70
C LEU A 129 -6.95 -2.56 -7.21
N THR A 130 -5.73 -2.69 -7.73
CA THR A 130 -5.14 -3.95 -8.16
C THR A 130 -3.89 -4.24 -7.32
N LEU A 131 -3.78 -5.46 -6.80
CA LEU A 131 -2.71 -5.89 -5.92
C LEU A 131 -1.97 -7.06 -6.59
N ASN A 132 -0.79 -6.78 -7.13
CA ASN A 132 0.04 -7.77 -7.81
C ASN A 132 1.17 -8.27 -6.90
N ASN A 133 1.63 -9.48 -7.17
CA ASN A 133 2.93 -9.94 -6.69
C ASN A 133 3.99 -9.31 -7.59
N GLY A 134 4.75 -8.41 -7.08
CA GLY A 134 5.91 -7.91 -7.81
C GLY A 134 7.07 -8.91 -7.77
N THR A 135 8.23 -8.45 -8.18
CA THR A 135 9.45 -9.28 -8.28
C THR A 135 10.50 -8.96 -7.21
N ALA A 136 10.23 -7.97 -6.36
CA ALA A 136 11.22 -7.47 -5.40
C ALA A 136 10.66 -7.17 -3.99
N PRO A 137 10.36 -8.20 -3.18
CA PRO A 137 10.58 -9.64 -3.40
C PRO A 137 9.47 -10.30 -4.22
N GLY A 138 9.79 -11.39 -4.90
CA GLY A 138 8.83 -12.26 -5.54
C GLY A 138 8.42 -13.38 -4.58
N ASP A 139 7.64 -13.05 -3.56
CA ASP A 139 7.27 -13.97 -2.47
C ASP A 139 5.77 -14.30 -2.43
N ASP A 140 5.07 -14.03 -3.53
CA ASP A 140 3.63 -14.17 -3.71
C ASP A 140 2.80 -13.29 -2.75
N THR A 141 3.38 -12.18 -2.28
CA THR A 141 2.73 -11.26 -1.35
C THR A 141 2.59 -9.87 -1.97
N ALA A 142 1.42 -9.27 -1.94
CA ALA A 142 1.20 -7.87 -2.34
C ALA A 142 1.13 -6.92 -1.14
N VAL A 143 0.65 -7.42 0.00
CA VAL A 143 0.50 -6.61 1.22
C VAL A 143 0.92 -7.42 2.44
N SER A 144 1.87 -6.88 3.22
CA SER A 144 2.36 -7.53 4.43
C SER A 144 2.46 -6.54 5.59
N ALA A 145 1.55 -6.65 6.55
CA ALA A 145 1.60 -5.88 7.79
C ALA A 145 2.35 -6.66 8.89
N ASP A 146 3.26 -5.96 9.58
CA ASP A 146 4.07 -6.54 10.67
C ASP A 146 3.23 -6.82 11.92
N GLY A 147 3.53 -7.90 12.60
CA GLY A 147 3.00 -8.24 13.92
C GLY A 147 1.47 -8.18 13.98
N SER A 148 0.93 -7.33 14.85
CA SER A 148 -0.52 -7.09 14.98
C SER A 148 -1.04 -5.94 14.11
N GLY A 149 -0.28 -5.53 13.09
CA GLY A 149 -0.68 -4.47 12.16
C GLY A 149 -1.96 -4.83 11.40
N ASN A 150 -2.94 -3.94 11.39
CA ASN A 150 -4.16 -4.12 10.62
C ASN A 150 -3.97 -3.69 9.16
N VAL A 151 -4.74 -4.28 8.26
CA VAL A 151 -4.78 -3.91 6.84
C VAL A 151 -6.19 -3.47 6.48
N LEU A 152 -6.32 -2.29 5.87
CA LEU A 152 -7.53 -1.82 5.22
C LEU A 152 -7.22 -1.50 3.75
N LEU A 153 -7.92 -2.17 2.84
CA LEU A 153 -7.93 -1.90 1.42
C LEU A 153 -9.35 -1.52 1.02
N GLN A 154 -9.57 -0.29 0.55
CA GLN A 154 -10.92 0.20 0.32
C GLN A 154 -11.01 0.99 -0.98
N THR A 155 -12.00 0.71 -1.82
CA THR A 155 -12.40 1.57 -2.93
C THR A 155 -13.71 2.28 -2.60
N LEU A 156 -13.75 3.61 -2.80
CA LEU A 156 -14.89 4.46 -2.47
C LEU A 156 -15.74 4.81 -3.68
N GLY A 157 -15.11 4.89 -4.87
CA GLY A 157 -15.77 5.27 -6.09
C GLY A 157 -16.84 4.28 -6.52
N ALA A 158 -18.02 4.75 -6.88
CA ALA A 158 -19.08 3.87 -7.36
C ALA A 158 -18.61 3.04 -8.57
N GLY A 159 -18.88 1.74 -8.55
CA GLY A 159 -18.51 0.82 -9.62
C GLY A 159 -17.03 0.38 -9.65
N THR A 160 -16.25 0.67 -8.61
CA THR A 160 -14.84 0.30 -8.52
C THR A 160 -14.66 -1.06 -7.83
N ASP A 161 -13.64 -1.79 -8.27
CA ASP A 161 -13.32 -3.13 -7.81
C ASP A 161 -12.01 -3.18 -7.04
N ILE A 162 -11.83 -4.23 -6.24
CA ILE A 162 -10.53 -4.65 -5.73
C ILE A 162 -10.17 -5.99 -6.37
N THR A 163 -9.04 -6.04 -7.07
CA THR A 163 -8.47 -7.27 -7.64
C THR A 163 -7.24 -7.67 -6.86
N VAL A 164 -7.25 -8.87 -6.29
CA VAL A 164 -6.17 -9.42 -5.47
C VAL A 164 -5.52 -10.55 -6.26
N ASN A 165 -4.30 -10.32 -6.71
CA ASN A 165 -3.52 -11.26 -7.52
C ASN A 165 -2.38 -11.94 -6.72
N ALA A 166 -2.17 -11.52 -5.48
CA ALA A 166 -1.16 -12.05 -4.57
C ALA A 166 -1.63 -11.96 -3.11
N ASP A 167 -0.90 -12.55 -2.20
CA ASP A 167 -1.29 -12.68 -0.81
C ASP A 167 -1.44 -11.34 -0.06
N LEU A 168 -2.42 -11.29 0.82
CA LEU A 168 -2.59 -10.25 1.83
C LEU A 168 -2.35 -10.87 3.20
N VAL A 169 -1.32 -10.39 3.89
CA VAL A 169 -0.85 -11.01 5.13
C VAL A 169 -0.77 -10.01 6.28
N SER A 170 -1.21 -10.42 7.44
CA SER A 170 -0.86 -9.82 8.73
C SER A 170 -0.37 -10.89 9.69
N GLY A 171 0.53 -10.55 10.60
CA GLY A 171 0.94 -11.49 11.64
C GLY A 171 -0.24 -11.89 12.53
N SER A 172 -0.94 -10.93 13.11
CA SER A 172 -2.11 -11.16 13.98
C SER A 172 -3.16 -10.04 13.94
N GLY A 173 -3.00 -9.08 13.03
CA GLY A 173 -3.95 -7.98 12.85
C GLY A 173 -5.16 -8.39 12.01
N ASN A 174 -6.09 -7.47 11.87
CA ASN A 174 -7.30 -7.66 11.07
C ASN A 174 -7.05 -7.31 9.61
N LEU A 175 -7.67 -8.02 8.69
CA LEU A 175 -7.64 -7.76 7.25
C LEU A 175 -9.05 -7.35 6.81
N SER A 176 -9.19 -6.15 6.24
CA SER A 176 -10.45 -5.66 5.65
C SER A 176 -10.25 -5.30 4.19
N VAL A 177 -11.02 -5.92 3.30
CA VAL A 177 -11.02 -5.69 1.85
C VAL A 177 -12.43 -5.25 1.44
N LEU A 178 -12.62 -3.95 1.23
CA LEU A 178 -13.92 -3.32 1.07
C LEU A 178 -14.03 -2.65 -0.30
N ALA A 179 -14.64 -3.32 -1.26
CA ALA A 179 -14.85 -2.78 -2.60
C ALA A 179 -16.23 -2.15 -2.74
N ALA A 180 -16.32 -1.01 -3.44
CA ALA A 180 -17.62 -0.40 -3.75
C ALA A 180 -18.44 -1.27 -4.70
N ARG A 181 -17.82 -2.06 -5.60
CA ARG A 181 -18.49 -3.02 -6.46
C ARG A 181 -18.11 -4.45 -6.14
N SER A 182 -16.99 -4.95 -6.65
CA SER A 182 -16.63 -6.37 -6.55
C SER A 182 -15.23 -6.57 -5.97
N VAL A 183 -15.04 -7.71 -5.31
CA VAL A 183 -13.72 -8.21 -4.92
C VAL A 183 -13.42 -9.48 -5.70
N VAL A 184 -12.26 -9.51 -6.38
CA VAL A 184 -11.86 -10.64 -7.21
C VAL A 184 -10.50 -11.15 -6.74
N PHE A 185 -10.46 -12.40 -6.27
CA PHE A 185 -9.23 -13.11 -5.96
C PHE A 185 -8.83 -13.96 -7.16
N THR A 186 -7.60 -13.77 -7.66
CA THR A 186 -7.09 -14.49 -8.81
C THR A 186 -5.88 -15.36 -8.42
N GLY A 187 -5.53 -16.33 -9.25
CA GLY A 187 -4.33 -17.15 -9.03
C GLY A 187 -4.33 -17.88 -7.69
N THR A 188 -3.25 -17.68 -6.93
CA THR A 188 -3.00 -18.27 -5.62
C THR A 188 -3.21 -17.29 -4.47
N ALA A 189 -3.79 -16.14 -4.74
CA ALA A 189 -3.97 -15.07 -3.75
C ALA A 189 -4.73 -15.53 -2.50
N ASP A 190 -4.06 -15.47 -1.36
CA ASP A 190 -4.59 -15.88 -0.06
C ASP A 190 -4.75 -14.66 0.87
N LEU A 191 -5.75 -14.70 1.74
CA LEU A 191 -5.84 -13.79 2.88
C LEU A 191 -5.46 -14.54 4.14
N ARG A 192 -4.40 -14.09 4.81
CA ARG A 192 -3.87 -14.77 5.98
C ARG A 192 -3.64 -13.81 7.15
N THR A 193 -4.19 -14.16 8.29
CA THR A 193 -3.80 -13.60 9.57
C THR A 193 -3.64 -14.74 10.56
N SER A 194 -2.56 -14.73 11.34
CA SER A 194 -2.27 -15.82 12.26
C SER A 194 -1.70 -15.28 13.56
N SER A 195 -2.15 -15.81 14.68
CA SER A 195 -1.55 -15.59 15.98
C SER A 195 -1.57 -16.88 16.78
N SER A 196 -0.52 -17.12 17.54
CA SER A 196 -0.52 -18.17 18.57
C SER A 196 -1.30 -17.77 19.83
N ALA A 197 -1.79 -16.52 19.89
CA ALA A 197 -2.57 -16.01 21.03
C ALA A 197 -4.06 -16.07 20.73
N ALA A 198 -4.87 -16.31 21.75
CA ALA A 198 -6.33 -16.15 21.66
C ALA A 198 -6.66 -14.69 21.31
N GLY A 199 -7.55 -14.48 20.33
CA GLY A 199 -7.91 -13.16 19.84
C GLY A 199 -7.11 -12.68 18.62
N SER A 200 -6.60 -13.61 17.81
CA SER A 200 -6.01 -13.33 16.50
C SER A 200 -6.99 -12.59 15.59
N GLY A 201 -6.43 -11.91 14.59
CA GLY A 201 -7.14 -11.03 13.69
C GLY A 201 -8.31 -11.68 12.95
N SER A 202 -9.21 -10.87 12.51
CA SER A 202 -10.35 -11.24 11.66
C SER A 202 -10.07 -10.92 10.19
N ILE A 203 -10.77 -11.59 9.30
CA ILE A 203 -10.79 -11.30 7.86
C ILE A 203 -12.21 -10.87 7.51
N ASP A 204 -12.32 -9.67 6.92
CA ASP A 204 -13.58 -9.11 6.44
C ASP A 204 -13.44 -8.74 4.96
N VAL A 205 -14.32 -9.28 4.12
CA VAL A 205 -14.33 -9.01 2.69
C VAL A 205 -15.73 -8.57 2.28
N VAL A 206 -15.85 -7.37 1.74
CA VAL A 206 -17.14 -6.79 1.35
C VAL A 206 -17.12 -6.37 -0.11
N ALA A 207 -18.11 -6.81 -0.86
CA ALA A 207 -18.45 -6.29 -2.18
C ALA A 207 -19.77 -5.51 -2.06
N GLY A 208 -19.74 -4.21 -2.34
CA GLY A 208 -20.90 -3.34 -2.10
C GLY A 208 -22.07 -3.63 -3.04
N THR A 209 -21.87 -3.57 -4.35
CA THR A 209 -22.94 -3.76 -5.34
C THR A 209 -22.72 -4.94 -6.29
N GLY A 210 -21.55 -5.55 -6.26
CA GLY A 210 -21.16 -6.65 -7.13
C GLY A 210 -21.01 -7.98 -6.41
N SER A 211 -19.95 -8.71 -6.73
CA SER A 211 -19.71 -10.07 -6.25
C SER A 211 -18.35 -10.20 -5.60
N ILE A 212 -18.22 -11.15 -4.69
CA ILE A 212 -16.92 -11.68 -4.27
C ILE A 212 -16.66 -12.94 -5.11
N THR A 213 -15.58 -12.92 -5.88
CA THR A 213 -15.16 -14.04 -6.70
C THR A 213 -13.87 -14.60 -6.14
N GLN A 214 -13.90 -15.85 -5.73
CA GLN A 214 -12.74 -16.58 -5.22
C GLN A 214 -12.42 -17.75 -6.18
N ARG A 215 -11.16 -17.90 -6.55
CA ARG A 215 -10.73 -19.07 -7.31
C ARG A 215 -10.53 -20.26 -6.37
N ALA A 216 -10.58 -21.46 -6.94
CA ALA A 216 -10.55 -22.72 -6.17
C ALA A 216 -9.25 -22.94 -5.35
N THR A 217 -8.20 -22.20 -5.63
CA THR A 217 -6.90 -22.28 -4.94
C THR A 217 -6.68 -21.18 -3.90
N SER A 218 -7.55 -20.16 -3.84
CA SER A 218 -7.43 -19.08 -2.85
C SER A 218 -7.94 -19.52 -1.47
N VAL A 219 -7.23 -19.16 -0.42
CA VAL A 219 -7.55 -19.51 0.97
C VAL A 219 -7.73 -18.25 1.82
N PHE A 220 -8.80 -18.22 2.61
CA PHE A 220 -8.99 -17.20 3.64
C PHE A 220 -8.76 -17.89 4.99
N LEU A 221 -7.65 -17.56 5.63
CA LEU A 221 -7.19 -18.25 6.82
C LEU A 221 -6.97 -17.28 7.97
N SER A 222 -7.79 -17.40 9.00
CA SER A 222 -7.54 -16.79 10.29
C SER A 222 -7.21 -17.90 11.28
N LEU A 223 -5.94 -18.04 11.63
CA LEU A 223 -5.49 -19.01 12.63
C LEU A 223 -5.44 -18.34 14.00
N GLY A 224 -6.46 -18.62 14.84
CA GLY A 224 -6.42 -18.35 16.27
C GLY A 224 -6.04 -19.60 17.04
N ALA A 225 -5.39 -19.45 18.19
CA ALA A 225 -5.27 -20.55 19.12
C ALA A 225 -6.69 -20.97 19.57
N SER A 226 -7.03 -22.21 19.38
CA SER A 226 -8.23 -22.78 20.05
C SER A 226 -7.97 -22.77 21.55
N ALA A 227 -8.89 -22.17 22.32
CA ALA A 227 -8.86 -22.21 23.77
C ALA A 227 -9.06 -23.64 24.28
#